data_2068dfc7b9502f474424716d788a2666
#
_entry.id   2068dfc7b9502f474424716d788a2666
#
_cell.length_a   1.000
_cell.length_b   1.000
_cell.length_c   1.000
_cell.angle_alpha   90.00
_cell.angle_beta   90.00
_cell.angle_gamma   90.00
#
_symmetry.space_group_name_H-M   'P 1'
#
loop_
_entity.id
_entity.type
_entity.pdbx_description
1 polymer ?
#
loop_
_entity_poly.entity_id
_entity_poly.type
_entity_poly.pdbx_seq_one_letter_code
_entity_poly.pdbx_strand_id
1 'polypeptide(L)'
;MIAIQNLTKKFASTLSLDDVSINFNKNDSVALMGANGAGKTTLIRSILGYYHPNSGSVLVNGLDPIKERQEVLKHIAFVPQLPPPIKLSIDELIKYIEVSANVKRETILYYANEMKLDIKGNMKKSFFKLSGGMKQKLLIAISLAQESEIIIFDEPTANLDPKARDDFYRLLEGKQQDKVLLFVTHRLEEVKDLVNREVYMDLGKVVSDEQI
;
A
#
# COMPACT_ATOMS: atom_id res chain seq x y z
N MET A 1 15.63 -0.92 3.09
CA MET A 1 14.22 -0.58 2.81
C MET A 1 13.37 -0.85 4.06
N ILE A 2 12.76 -2.02 4.26
CA ILE A 2 12.01 -2.31 5.49
C ILE A 2 12.69 -3.45 6.23
N ALA A 3 13.01 -3.25 7.52
CA ALA A 3 13.57 -4.29 8.38
C ALA A 3 12.65 -4.48 9.60
N ILE A 4 12.24 -5.72 9.84
CA ILE A 4 11.37 -6.10 10.94
C ILE A 4 12.08 -7.18 11.75
N GLN A 5 12.21 -6.98 13.06
CA GLN A 5 12.94 -7.89 13.95
C GLN A 5 12.11 -8.22 15.18
N ASN A 6 11.82 -9.51 15.37
CA ASN A 6 11.11 -10.09 16.52
C ASN A 6 9.82 -9.32 16.89
N LEU A 7 9.10 -8.85 15.85
CA LEU A 7 7.93 -7.98 16.02
C LEU A 7 6.77 -8.75 16.63
N THR A 8 6.35 -8.33 17.80
CA THR A 8 5.16 -8.87 18.47
C THR A 8 4.13 -7.77 18.70
N LYS A 9 2.87 -8.03 18.35
CA LYS A 9 1.75 -7.13 18.60
C LYS A 9 0.54 -7.84 19.16
N LYS A 10 0.08 -7.34 20.31
CA LYS A 10 -1.14 -7.80 21.00
C LYS A 10 -2.18 -6.71 21.03
N PHE A 11 -3.45 -7.08 20.90
CA PHE A 11 -4.60 -6.24 21.13
C PHE A 11 -5.47 -6.90 22.21
N ALA A 12 -5.51 -6.33 23.40
CA ALA A 12 -6.11 -6.96 24.58
C ALA A 12 -5.57 -8.40 24.77
N SER A 13 -6.42 -9.42 24.62
CA SER A 13 -6.04 -10.84 24.74
C SER A 13 -5.58 -11.48 23.41
N THR A 14 -5.73 -10.77 22.26
CA THR A 14 -5.44 -11.35 20.96
C THR A 14 -4.01 -11.06 20.54
N LEU A 15 -3.23 -12.10 20.30
CA LEU A 15 -1.89 -12.02 19.70
C LEU A 15 -2.06 -11.91 18.19
N SER A 16 -1.74 -10.74 17.63
CA SER A 16 -1.94 -10.45 16.20
C SER A 16 -0.67 -10.61 15.37
N LEU A 17 0.49 -10.35 15.97
CA LEU A 17 1.80 -10.70 15.44
C LEU A 17 2.60 -11.38 16.53
N ASP A 18 3.28 -12.46 16.20
CA ASP A 18 4.02 -13.31 17.10
C ASP A 18 5.43 -13.55 16.57
N ASP A 19 6.39 -12.78 17.08
CA ASP A 19 7.82 -12.90 16.81
C ASP A 19 8.16 -12.82 15.30
N VAL A 20 7.54 -11.90 14.56
CA VAL A 20 7.75 -11.75 13.12
C VAL A 20 9.09 -11.09 12.85
N SER A 21 9.94 -11.76 12.06
CA SER A 21 11.20 -11.23 11.54
C SER A 21 11.22 -11.40 10.02
N ILE A 22 11.29 -10.28 9.28
CA ILE A 22 11.30 -10.27 7.81
C ILE A 22 11.91 -8.96 7.30
N ASN A 23 12.60 -9.01 6.17
CA ASN A 23 13.13 -7.85 5.48
C ASN A 23 12.52 -7.72 4.09
N PHE A 24 12.25 -6.48 3.66
CA PHE A 24 11.90 -6.17 2.28
C PHE A 24 12.97 -5.23 1.71
N ASN A 25 13.62 -5.67 0.64
CA ASN A 25 14.76 -5.00 0.03
C ASN A 25 14.38 -4.35 -1.29
N LYS A 26 15.25 -3.50 -1.84
CA LYS A 26 15.10 -2.99 -3.20
C LYS A 26 14.89 -4.12 -4.19
N ASN A 27 14.01 -3.90 -5.15
CA ASN A 27 13.59 -4.84 -6.18
C ASN A 27 12.72 -6.01 -5.66
N ASP A 28 12.40 -6.05 -4.37
CA ASP A 28 11.38 -7.00 -3.88
C ASP A 28 10.00 -6.54 -4.36
N SER A 29 9.34 -7.40 -5.10
CA SER A 29 7.93 -7.30 -5.42
C SER A 29 7.23 -8.50 -4.79
N VAL A 30 6.53 -8.26 -3.71
CA VAL A 30 6.11 -9.30 -2.75
C VAL A 30 4.61 -9.47 -2.73
N ALA A 31 4.13 -10.69 -2.86
CA ALA A 31 2.78 -11.07 -2.49
C ALA A 31 2.74 -11.49 -1.01
N LEU A 32 2.16 -10.65 -0.16
CA LEU A 32 1.91 -10.95 1.25
C LEU A 32 0.54 -11.61 1.39
N MET A 33 0.54 -12.90 1.62
CA MET A 33 -0.65 -13.74 1.64
C MET A 33 -0.97 -14.30 3.03
N GLY A 34 -2.12 -14.94 3.14
CA GLY A 34 -2.60 -15.59 4.36
C GLY A 34 -4.10 -15.37 4.56
N ALA A 35 -4.70 -16.15 5.44
CA ALA A 35 -6.12 -16.05 5.78
C ALA A 35 -6.49 -14.71 6.43
N ASN A 36 -7.79 -14.43 6.49
CA ASN A 36 -8.29 -13.30 7.29
C ASN A 36 -7.92 -13.54 8.76
N GLY A 37 -7.38 -12.51 9.41
CA GLY A 37 -6.87 -12.64 10.78
C GLY A 37 -5.42 -13.13 10.90
N ALA A 38 -4.73 -13.48 9.80
CA ALA A 38 -3.34 -13.94 9.83
C ALA A 38 -2.31 -12.87 10.29
N GLY A 39 -2.72 -11.59 10.43
CA GLY A 39 -1.83 -10.52 10.91
C GLY A 39 -1.36 -9.56 9.82
N LYS A 40 -1.67 -9.79 8.54
CA LYS A 40 -1.21 -8.96 7.39
C LYS A 40 -1.45 -7.46 7.58
N THR A 41 -2.69 -7.08 7.85
CA THR A 41 -3.05 -5.66 8.09
C THR A 41 -2.35 -5.08 9.31
N THR A 42 -2.12 -5.89 10.35
CA THR A 42 -1.38 -5.46 11.54
C THR A 42 0.09 -5.21 11.20
N LEU A 43 0.70 -6.08 10.40
CA LEU A 43 2.06 -5.90 9.90
C LEU A 43 2.20 -4.60 9.09
N ILE A 44 1.32 -4.39 8.10
CA ILE A 44 1.32 -3.16 7.30
C ILE A 44 1.13 -1.91 8.18
N ARG A 45 0.18 -1.93 9.10
CA ARG A 45 -0.05 -0.80 10.01
C ARG A 45 1.11 -0.55 10.98
N SER A 46 1.87 -1.58 11.33
CA SER A 46 3.12 -1.41 12.09
C SER A 46 4.21 -0.75 11.26
N ILE A 47 4.37 -1.13 9.97
CA ILE A 47 5.28 -0.47 9.03
C ILE A 47 4.91 1.01 8.84
N LEU A 48 3.62 1.33 8.78
CA LEU A 48 3.11 2.70 8.64
C LEU A 48 3.13 3.51 9.95
N GLY A 49 3.60 2.93 11.07
CA GLY A 49 3.66 3.60 12.37
C GLY A 49 2.29 3.87 13.01
N TYR A 50 1.26 3.09 12.67
CA TYR A 50 -0.04 3.18 13.34
C TYR A 50 -0.08 2.43 14.66
N TYR A 51 0.73 1.37 14.81
CA TYR A 51 0.72 0.52 15.98
C TYR A 51 2.10 0.45 16.62
N HIS A 52 2.17 0.79 17.91
CA HIS A 52 3.34 0.51 18.74
C HIS A 52 3.49 -0.99 18.93
N PRO A 53 4.67 -1.59 18.66
CA PRO A 53 4.94 -2.99 18.99
C PRO A 53 4.89 -3.23 20.51
N ASN A 54 4.57 -4.45 20.91
CA ASN A 54 4.75 -4.89 22.30
C ASN A 54 6.21 -5.31 22.55
N SER A 55 6.85 -5.88 21.52
CA SER A 55 8.30 -6.16 21.50
C SER A 55 8.79 -6.17 20.06
N GLY A 56 10.11 -6.15 19.88
CA GLY A 56 10.75 -6.08 18.58
C GLY A 56 10.75 -4.68 17.99
N SER A 57 11.11 -4.57 16.71
CA SER A 57 11.26 -3.30 16.03
C SER A 57 10.87 -3.36 14.56
N VAL A 58 10.52 -2.20 14.01
CA VAL A 58 10.34 -1.96 12.58
C VAL A 58 11.21 -0.76 12.22
N LEU A 59 11.97 -0.86 11.14
CA LEU A 59 12.72 0.25 10.55
C LEU A 59 12.36 0.34 9.06
N VAL A 60 12.14 1.56 8.59
CA VAL A 60 11.92 1.89 7.18
C VAL A 60 13.04 2.83 6.75
N ASN A 61 13.90 2.41 5.85
CA ASN A 61 15.12 3.15 5.47
C ASN A 61 15.97 3.56 6.69
N GLY A 62 15.99 2.73 7.75
CA GLY A 62 16.69 3.01 9.00
C GLY A 62 15.92 3.91 9.99
N LEU A 63 14.76 4.43 9.62
CA LEU A 63 13.92 5.29 10.46
C LEU A 63 12.88 4.47 11.23
N ASP A 64 12.64 4.82 12.49
CA ASP A 64 11.61 4.21 13.33
C ASP A 64 10.24 4.83 13.03
N PRO A 65 9.26 4.07 12.47
CA PRO A 65 7.97 4.61 12.06
C PRO A 65 7.11 5.13 13.23
N ILE A 66 7.47 4.83 14.47
CA ILE A 66 6.78 5.35 15.65
C ILE A 66 7.32 6.72 16.02
N LYS A 67 8.63 6.92 15.94
CA LYS A 67 9.30 8.16 16.36
C LYS A 67 9.37 9.18 15.22
N GLU A 68 9.55 8.69 13.99
CA GLU A 68 9.88 9.49 12.81
C GLU A 68 8.83 9.31 11.71
N ARG A 69 7.56 9.14 12.11
CA ARG A 69 6.47 8.76 11.20
C ARG A 69 6.33 9.68 9.98
N GLN A 70 6.48 10.99 10.16
CA GLN A 70 6.35 11.93 9.04
C GLN A 70 7.43 11.71 7.98
N GLU A 71 8.66 11.44 8.40
CA GLU A 71 9.77 11.14 7.49
C GLU A 71 9.56 9.78 6.82
N VAL A 72 9.20 8.75 7.59
CA VAL A 72 8.89 7.41 7.04
C VAL A 72 7.81 7.47 5.95
N LEU A 73 6.72 8.21 6.18
CA LEU A 73 5.62 8.30 5.22
C LEU A 73 5.97 9.04 3.93
N LYS A 74 7.08 9.80 3.87
CA LYS A 74 7.59 10.37 2.62
C LYS A 74 8.14 9.30 1.67
N HIS A 75 8.58 8.17 2.20
CA HIS A 75 9.12 7.05 1.43
C HIS A 75 8.07 6.03 1.02
N ILE A 76 6.84 6.13 1.55
CA ILE A 76 5.80 5.12 1.36
C ILE A 76 4.57 5.71 0.67
N ALA A 77 4.16 5.12 -0.45
CA ALA A 77 2.81 5.26 -0.98
C ALA A 77 1.95 4.09 -0.52
N PHE A 78 0.75 4.35 -0.02
CA PHE A 78 -0.15 3.34 0.50
C PHE A 78 -1.55 3.43 -0.10
N VAL A 79 -2.02 2.35 -0.69
CA VAL A 79 -3.39 2.19 -1.18
C VAL A 79 -4.13 1.23 -0.25
N PRO A 80 -5.03 1.72 0.60
CA PRO A 80 -5.77 0.88 1.54
C PRO A 80 -6.90 0.11 0.84
N GLN A 81 -7.29 -1.02 1.41
CA GLN A 81 -8.43 -1.83 0.96
C GLN A 81 -9.74 -1.03 0.95
N LEU A 82 -9.99 -0.28 2.03
CA LEU A 82 -11.16 0.58 2.15
C LEU A 82 -10.73 2.05 2.03
N PRO A 83 -11.22 2.77 1.00
CA PRO A 83 -10.91 4.17 0.84
C PRO A 83 -11.31 4.99 2.08
N PRO A 84 -10.42 5.84 2.60
CA PRO A 84 -10.69 6.65 3.79
C PRO A 84 -11.82 7.65 3.55
N PRO A 85 -12.54 8.09 4.59
CA PRO A 85 -13.68 8.99 4.48
C PRO A 85 -13.25 10.46 4.29
N ILE A 86 -12.53 10.75 3.20
CA ILE A 86 -12.05 12.09 2.87
C ILE A 86 -13.22 12.99 2.43
N LYS A 87 -13.38 14.13 3.10
CA LYS A 87 -14.45 15.09 2.80
C LYS A 87 -14.05 16.16 1.77
N LEU A 88 -12.77 16.27 1.43
CA LEU A 88 -12.26 17.20 0.42
C LEU A 88 -12.87 16.91 -0.96
N SER A 89 -13.00 17.95 -1.78
CA SER A 89 -13.23 17.79 -3.22
C SER A 89 -12.00 17.12 -3.87
N ILE A 90 -12.17 16.61 -5.09
CA ILE A 90 -11.05 16.02 -5.82
C ILE A 90 -9.94 17.07 -6.04
N ASP A 91 -10.33 18.31 -6.38
CA ASP A 91 -9.37 19.41 -6.60
C ASP A 91 -8.58 19.74 -5.33
N GLU A 92 -9.27 19.87 -4.19
CA GLU A 92 -8.61 20.10 -2.89
C GLU A 92 -7.71 18.94 -2.46
N LEU A 93 -8.14 17.69 -2.71
CA LEU A 93 -7.32 16.52 -2.42
C LEU A 93 -6.05 16.50 -3.28
N ILE A 94 -6.16 16.75 -4.57
CA ILE A 94 -5.00 16.83 -5.46
C ILE A 94 -4.07 17.94 -5.00
N LYS A 95 -4.58 19.15 -4.71
CA LYS A 95 -3.78 20.26 -4.21
C LYS A 95 -3.07 19.93 -2.89
N TYR A 96 -3.75 19.21 -1.99
CA TYR A 96 -3.13 18.73 -0.76
C TYR A 96 -1.95 17.79 -1.05
N ILE A 97 -2.09 16.84 -1.99
CA ILE A 97 -1.03 15.91 -2.38
C ILE A 97 0.12 16.65 -3.08
N GLU A 98 -0.17 17.63 -3.94
CA GLU A 98 0.86 18.47 -4.58
C GLU A 98 1.79 19.08 -3.53
N VAL A 99 1.23 19.62 -2.46
CA VAL A 99 2.00 20.31 -1.40
C VAL A 99 2.66 19.31 -0.44
N SER A 100 1.92 18.30 0.01
CA SER A 100 2.39 17.39 1.08
C SER A 100 3.40 16.34 0.60
N ALA A 101 3.27 15.89 -0.65
CA ALA A 101 4.11 14.85 -1.25
C ALA A 101 4.99 15.37 -2.41
N ASN A 102 4.96 16.68 -2.70
CA ASN A 102 5.70 17.31 -3.81
C ASN A 102 5.43 16.64 -5.18
N VAL A 103 4.19 16.27 -5.42
CA VAL A 103 3.76 15.58 -6.65
C VAL A 103 3.15 16.59 -7.61
N LYS A 104 3.51 16.52 -8.89
CA LYS A 104 2.90 17.38 -9.91
C LYS A 104 1.47 16.95 -10.21
N ARG A 105 0.55 17.91 -10.27
CA ARG A 105 -0.87 17.69 -10.64
C ARG A 105 -1.00 16.90 -11.94
N GLU A 106 -0.22 17.26 -12.95
CA GLU A 106 -0.25 16.63 -14.26
C GLU A 106 0.05 15.14 -14.19
N THR A 107 0.94 14.73 -13.29
CA THR A 107 1.27 13.31 -13.08
C THR A 107 0.09 12.56 -12.46
N ILE A 108 -0.60 13.15 -11.49
CA ILE A 108 -1.83 12.55 -10.90
C ILE A 108 -2.92 12.43 -11.98
N LEU A 109 -3.12 13.48 -12.77
CA LEU A 109 -4.10 13.49 -13.85
C LEU A 109 -3.77 12.47 -14.94
N TYR A 110 -2.50 12.30 -15.26
CA TYR A 110 -2.03 11.29 -16.19
C TYR A 110 -2.42 9.87 -15.70
N TYR A 111 -2.03 9.48 -14.49
CA TYR A 111 -2.38 8.15 -13.98
C TYR A 111 -3.87 7.95 -13.81
N ALA A 112 -4.62 8.98 -13.42
CA ALA A 112 -6.07 8.90 -13.36
C ALA A 112 -6.70 8.67 -14.73
N ASN A 113 -6.19 9.33 -15.77
CA ASN A 113 -6.63 9.10 -17.15
C ASN A 113 -6.29 7.68 -17.62
N GLU A 114 -5.10 7.16 -17.30
CA GLU A 114 -4.71 5.78 -17.58
C GLU A 114 -5.64 4.77 -16.91
N MET A 115 -6.09 5.04 -15.68
CA MET A 115 -7.12 4.28 -14.95
C MET A 115 -8.54 4.53 -15.49
N LYS A 116 -8.72 5.26 -16.60
CA LYS A 116 -10.01 5.62 -17.19
C LYS A 116 -10.96 6.29 -16.16
N LEU A 117 -10.41 7.15 -15.33
CA LEU A 117 -11.16 7.96 -14.36
C LEU A 117 -11.35 9.38 -14.90
N ASP A 118 -12.59 9.77 -15.21
CA ASP A 118 -12.91 11.15 -15.56
C ASP A 118 -12.82 12.05 -14.31
N ILE A 119 -11.63 12.61 -14.11
CA ILE A 119 -11.37 13.60 -13.07
C ILE A 119 -11.87 14.98 -13.48
N LYS A 120 -11.66 15.39 -14.75
CA LYS A 120 -11.94 16.76 -15.20
C LYS A 120 -13.40 17.16 -14.98
N GLY A 121 -14.33 16.27 -15.30
CA GLY A 121 -15.75 16.48 -15.07
C GLY A 121 -16.19 16.41 -13.60
N ASN A 122 -15.31 15.93 -12.70
CA ASN A 122 -15.64 15.66 -11.30
C ASN A 122 -14.81 16.46 -10.27
N MET A 123 -13.98 17.42 -10.69
CA MET A 123 -13.06 18.16 -9.82
C MET A 123 -13.70 18.75 -8.57
N LYS A 124 -14.89 19.32 -8.69
CA LYS A 124 -15.63 19.94 -7.57
C LYS A 124 -16.39 18.92 -6.71
N LYS A 125 -16.43 17.65 -7.12
CA LYS A 125 -17.12 16.60 -6.39
C LYS A 125 -16.29 16.16 -5.18
N SER A 126 -16.94 16.01 -4.03
CA SER A 126 -16.25 15.48 -2.85
C SER A 126 -15.81 14.04 -3.10
N PHE A 127 -14.57 13.69 -2.70
CA PHE A 127 -14.05 12.32 -2.76
C PHE A 127 -15.00 11.32 -2.08
N PHE A 128 -15.61 11.72 -0.96
CA PHE A 128 -16.57 10.88 -0.25
C PHE A 128 -17.75 10.44 -1.11
N LYS A 129 -18.19 11.29 -2.05
CA LYS A 129 -19.35 11.04 -2.94
C LYS A 129 -19.00 10.22 -4.19
N LEU A 130 -17.73 9.87 -4.41
CA LEU A 130 -17.34 8.99 -5.50
C LEU A 130 -17.81 7.55 -5.24
N SER A 131 -18.01 6.77 -6.30
CA SER A 131 -18.22 5.32 -6.17
C SER A 131 -16.96 4.65 -5.60
N GLY A 132 -17.08 3.44 -5.05
CA GLY A 132 -15.95 2.68 -4.53
C GLY A 132 -14.83 2.52 -5.55
N GLY A 133 -15.18 2.13 -6.78
CA GLY A 133 -14.20 1.99 -7.87
C GLY A 133 -13.54 3.31 -8.27
N MET A 134 -14.30 4.43 -8.32
CA MET A 134 -13.71 5.75 -8.60
C MET A 134 -12.73 6.20 -7.50
N LYS A 135 -13.08 5.96 -6.23
CA LYS A 135 -12.18 6.24 -5.10
C LYS A 135 -10.88 5.44 -5.21
N GLN A 136 -11.01 4.15 -5.49
CA GLN A 136 -9.86 3.25 -5.61
C GLN A 136 -8.96 3.66 -6.77
N LYS A 137 -9.52 3.93 -7.96
CA LYS A 137 -8.78 4.44 -9.12
C LYS A 137 -8.01 5.73 -8.79
N LEU A 138 -8.62 6.66 -8.07
CA LEU A 138 -7.96 7.91 -7.68
C LEU A 138 -6.83 7.68 -6.67
N LEU A 139 -7.02 6.81 -5.67
CA LEU A 139 -5.96 6.45 -4.71
C LEU A 139 -4.78 5.76 -5.40
N ILE A 140 -5.03 4.86 -6.33
CA ILE A 140 -3.99 4.23 -7.16
C ILE A 140 -3.25 5.29 -7.99
N ALA A 141 -3.97 6.18 -8.67
CA ALA A 141 -3.36 7.23 -9.47
C ALA A 141 -2.44 8.15 -8.63
N ILE A 142 -2.88 8.52 -7.42
CA ILE A 142 -2.09 9.31 -6.47
C ILE A 142 -0.84 8.52 -6.05
N SER A 143 -0.98 7.24 -5.68
CA SER A 143 0.15 6.44 -5.21
C SER A 143 1.22 6.23 -6.28
N LEU A 144 0.81 6.03 -7.54
CA LEU A 144 1.73 5.90 -8.66
C LEU A 144 2.42 7.22 -9.02
N ALA A 145 1.72 8.35 -8.83
CA ALA A 145 2.26 9.68 -9.07
C ALA A 145 3.29 10.11 -8.02
N GLN A 146 3.26 9.56 -6.82
CA GLN A 146 4.21 9.88 -5.73
C GLN A 146 5.63 9.36 -6.00
N GLU A 147 5.79 8.38 -6.90
CA GLU A 147 7.08 7.75 -7.22
C GLU A 147 7.88 7.27 -6.00
N SER A 148 7.17 6.92 -4.92
CA SER A 148 7.75 6.48 -3.66
C SER A 148 8.62 5.23 -3.85
N GLU A 149 9.64 5.08 -2.99
CA GLU A 149 10.54 3.93 -2.98
C GLU A 149 9.85 2.65 -2.51
N ILE A 150 8.78 2.79 -1.73
CA ILE A 150 7.98 1.69 -1.19
C ILE A 150 6.53 1.96 -1.58
N ILE A 151 5.88 1.00 -2.22
CA ILE A 151 4.46 1.07 -2.53
C ILE A 151 3.76 -0.13 -1.92
N ILE A 152 2.78 0.14 -1.07
CA ILE A 152 2.00 -0.89 -0.39
C ILE A 152 0.57 -0.85 -0.92
N PHE A 153 0.10 -1.98 -1.43
CA PHE A 153 -1.25 -2.18 -1.93
C PHE A 153 -1.98 -3.19 -1.04
N ASP A 154 -2.99 -2.72 -0.31
CA ASP A 154 -3.83 -3.59 0.53
C ASP A 154 -5.13 -3.91 -0.22
N GLU A 155 -5.23 -5.10 -0.82
CA GLU A 155 -6.35 -5.57 -1.66
C GLU A 155 -6.79 -4.53 -2.72
N PRO A 156 -5.87 -4.00 -3.55
CA PRO A 156 -6.11 -2.82 -4.38
C PRO A 156 -7.19 -3.00 -5.44
N THR A 157 -7.47 -4.24 -5.82
CA THR A 157 -8.39 -4.60 -6.92
C THR A 157 -9.80 -4.95 -6.45
N ALA A 158 -10.05 -5.03 -5.13
CA ALA A 158 -11.33 -5.47 -4.57
C ALA A 158 -12.55 -4.67 -5.08
N ASN A 159 -12.37 -3.37 -5.37
CA ASN A 159 -13.42 -2.47 -5.83
C ASN A 159 -13.31 -2.11 -7.33
N LEU A 160 -12.44 -2.77 -8.08
CA LEU A 160 -12.22 -2.51 -9.50
C LEU A 160 -12.99 -3.52 -10.36
N ASP A 161 -13.54 -3.03 -11.47
CA ASP A 161 -14.03 -3.89 -12.55
C ASP A 161 -12.85 -4.59 -13.27
N PRO A 162 -13.07 -5.68 -14.01
CA PRO A 162 -12.00 -6.45 -14.66
C PRO A 162 -11.08 -5.59 -15.53
N LYS A 163 -11.64 -4.69 -16.35
CA LYS A 163 -10.85 -3.81 -17.21
C LYS A 163 -9.97 -2.85 -16.41
N ALA A 164 -10.47 -2.32 -15.31
CA ALA A 164 -9.71 -1.43 -14.44
C ALA A 164 -8.57 -2.18 -13.71
N ARG A 165 -8.73 -3.49 -13.45
CA ARG A 165 -7.64 -4.33 -12.93
C ARG A 165 -6.54 -4.48 -13.97
N ASP A 166 -6.89 -4.78 -15.23
CA ASP A 166 -5.92 -4.90 -16.32
C ASP A 166 -5.16 -3.58 -16.51
N ASP A 167 -5.85 -2.43 -16.51
CA ASP A 167 -5.23 -1.11 -16.59
C ASP A 167 -4.27 -0.87 -15.40
N PHE A 168 -4.64 -1.28 -14.18
CA PHE A 168 -3.79 -1.17 -12.99
C PHE A 168 -2.53 -2.02 -13.09
N TYR A 169 -2.64 -3.28 -13.47
CA TYR A 169 -1.48 -4.18 -13.59
C TYR A 169 -0.53 -3.71 -14.68
N ARG A 170 -1.05 -3.30 -15.84
CA ARG A 170 -0.26 -2.69 -16.92
C ARG A 170 0.54 -1.46 -16.45
N LEU A 171 -0.04 -0.64 -15.59
CA LEU A 171 0.64 0.55 -15.05
C LEU A 171 1.76 0.20 -14.05
N LEU A 172 1.76 -1.00 -13.51
CA LEU A 172 2.80 -1.50 -12.60
C LEU A 172 3.94 -2.21 -13.33
N GLU A 173 3.74 -2.64 -14.57
CA GLU A 173 4.79 -3.25 -15.38
C GLU A 173 6.03 -2.34 -15.45
N GLY A 174 7.20 -2.90 -15.13
CA GLY A 174 8.46 -2.19 -15.12
C GLY A 174 8.67 -1.19 -13.97
N LYS A 175 7.73 -1.11 -13.00
CA LYS A 175 7.86 -0.21 -11.84
C LYS A 175 8.61 -0.80 -10.65
N GLN A 176 9.06 -2.04 -10.75
CA GLN A 176 9.75 -2.75 -9.66
C GLN A 176 11.19 -2.27 -9.45
N GLN A 177 11.79 -1.67 -10.48
CA GLN A 177 13.20 -1.26 -10.42
C GLN A 177 13.44 -0.23 -9.30
N ASP A 178 14.40 -0.52 -8.44
CA ASP A 178 14.81 0.28 -7.29
C ASP A 178 13.74 0.52 -6.22
N LYS A 179 12.63 -0.23 -6.26
CA LYS A 179 11.50 -0.09 -5.33
C LYS A 179 11.21 -1.37 -4.55
N VAL A 180 10.40 -1.23 -3.51
CA VAL A 180 9.67 -2.32 -2.88
C VAL A 180 8.20 -2.20 -3.28
N LEU A 181 7.64 -3.23 -3.89
CA LEU A 181 6.21 -3.36 -4.10
C LEU A 181 5.68 -4.44 -3.16
N LEU A 182 4.70 -4.09 -2.34
CA LEU A 182 4.09 -5.03 -1.39
C LEU A 182 2.59 -5.13 -1.67
N PHE A 183 2.17 -6.29 -2.17
CA PHE A 183 0.77 -6.61 -2.44
C PHE A 183 0.23 -7.47 -1.31
N VAL A 184 -0.68 -6.94 -0.52
CA VAL A 184 -1.48 -7.74 0.41
C VAL A 184 -2.67 -8.25 -0.39
N THR A 185 -2.73 -9.54 -0.65
CA THR A 185 -3.80 -10.14 -1.44
C THR A 185 -4.07 -11.59 -1.03
N HIS A 186 -5.26 -12.06 -1.28
CA HIS A 186 -5.63 -13.47 -1.21
C HIS A 186 -5.73 -14.12 -2.61
N ARG A 187 -5.38 -13.36 -3.67
CA ARG A 187 -5.47 -13.76 -5.08
C ARG A 187 -4.11 -13.66 -5.75
N LEU A 188 -3.24 -14.63 -5.48
CA LEU A 188 -1.91 -14.67 -6.08
C LEU A 188 -1.95 -14.59 -7.60
N GLU A 189 -2.89 -15.30 -8.23
CA GLU A 189 -3.05 -15.34 -9.68
C GLU A 189 -3.19 -13.96 -10.35
N GLU A 190 -3.71 -12.98 -9.61
CA GLU A 190 -3.86 -11.62 -10.14
C GLU A 190 -2.53 -10.84 -10.16
N VAL A 191 -1.55 -11.22 -9.36
CA VAL A 191 -0.27 -10.47 -9.20
C VAL A 191 0.96 -11.30 -9.54
N LYS A 192 0.81 -12.57 -9.90
CA LYS A 192 1.93 -13.51 -10.10
C LYS A 192 2.99 -13.02 -11.09
N ASP A 193 2.59 -12.32 -12.14
CA ASP A 193 3.50 -11.80 -13.17
C ASP A 193 4.18 -10.47 -12.72
N LEU A 194 3.77 -9.92 -11.58
CA LEU A 194 4.31 -8.69 -11.01
C LEU A 194 5.17 -8.92 -9.77
N VAL A 195 5.12 -10.11 -9.19
CA VAL A 195 5.85 -10.43 -7.96
C VAL A 195 7.00 -11.37 -8.24
N ASN A 196 8.06 -11.25 -7.45
CA ASN A 196 9.22 -12.14 -7.48
C ASN A 196 9.43 -12.84 -6.14
N ARG A 197 8.50 -12.64 -5.18
CA ARG A 197 8.59 -13.23 -3.84
C ARG A 197 7.21 -13.41 -3.24
N GLU A 198 7.00 -14.57 -2.64
CA GLU A 198 5.79 -14.91 -1.91
C GLU A 198 6.07 -15.02 -0.42
N VAL A 199 5.28 -14.33 0.38
CA VAL A 199 5.33 -14.40 1.83
C VAL A 199 3.96 -14.83 2.35
N TYR A 200 3.90 -15.93 3.05
CA TYR A 200 2.67 -16.43 3.64
C TYR A 200 2.65 -16.24 5.15
N MET A 201 1.58 -15.62 5.64
CA MET A 201 1.34 -15.44 7.08
C MET A 201 0.20 -16.32 7.56
N ASP A 202 0.39 -16.90 8.75
CA ASP A 202 -0.67 -17.59 9.47
C ASP A 202 -0.53 -17.34 10.98
N LEU A 203 -1.67 -17.14 11.67
CA LEU A 203 -1.74 -16.94 13.13
C LEU A 203 -0.69 -15.95 13.67
N GLY A 204 -0.44 -14.87 12.94
CA GLY A 204 0.49 -13.82 13.34
C GLY A 204 1.96 -14.10 13.05
N LYS A 205 2.29 -15.17 12.36
CA LYS A 205 3.67 -15.57 12.00
C LYS A 205 3.88 -15.58 10.49
N VAL A 206 5.11 -15.39 10.05
CA VAL A 206 5.55 -15.74 8.70
C VAL A 206 5.84 -17.24 8.70
N VAL A 207 5.10 -18.00 7.86
CA VAL A 207 5.22 -19.47 7.78
C VAL A 207 5.93 -19.93 6.51
N SER A 208 5.94 -19.12 5.46
CA SER A 208 6.85 -19.28 4.32
C SER A 208 7.27 -17.93 3.75
N ASP A 209 8.44 -17.91 3.10
CA ASP A 209 9.07 -16.76 2.47
C ASP A 209 9.95 -17.26 1.33
N GLU A 210 9.43 -17.21 0.10
CA GLU A 210 10.00 -17.86 -1.06
C GLU A 210 10.20 -16.89 -2.22
N GLN A 211 11.36 -16.93 -2.87
CA GLN A 211 11.60 -16.26 -4.16
C GLN A 211 11.00 -17.11 -5.27
N ILE A 212 10.35 -16.47 -6.27
CA ILE A 212 9.66 -17.12 -7.38
C ILE A 212 10.17 -16.63 -8.74
#